data_f0b4383c5194e7bb4269cf0e92f4d35f
#
_entry.id   f0b4383c5194e7bb4269cf0e92f4d35f
#
_cell.length_a   1.000
_cell.length_b   1.000
_cell.length_c   1.000
_cell.angle_alpha   90.00
_cell.angle_beta   90.00
_cell.angle_gamma   90.00
#
_symmetry.space_group_name_H-M   'P 1'
#
loop_
_entity.id
_entity.type
_entity.pdbx_description
1 polymer ?
#
loop_
_entity_poly.entity_id
_entity_poly.type
_entity_poly.pdbx_seq_one_letter_code
_entity_poly.pdbx_strand_id
1 'polypeptide(L)'
;EFRRVLFRSGKAMENSILCSKCGASNEAGSAFCTKCGNSLAKTEVVDHISNNESYTQDELSLFLEKNQSYYLEKFNLIEKTGDKKAWNWCSFLIGGYWMLYRKMYVQAIIYIIANLILGCIPFIGWALSLALCVGLGIFGNSLYLDHIKKTFTEIGCADSNMRSTLINKKGGTNLVLPILLAVIPVIIGIIASIFIGVMGSMSYYYY
;
A
#
# COMPACT_ATOMS: atom_id res chain seq x y z
N GLU A 1 50.86 22.17 -35.23
CA GLU A 1 49.64 23.00 -35.06
C GLU A 1 48.30 22.19 -35.17
N PHE A 2 48.37 20.88 -35.10
CA PHE A 2 47.17 19.99 -35.24
C PHE A 2 46.84 19.20 -33.96
N ARG A 3 47.37 19.56 -32.81
CA ARG A 3 47.20 18.79 -31.55
C ARG A 3 46.40 19.51 -30.44
N ARG A 4 45.75 20.64 -30.72
CA ARG A 4 45.06 21.45 -29.70
C ARG A 4 43.52 21.50 -29.82
N VAL A 5 42.89 20.74 -30.70
CA VAL A 5 41.41 20.84 -30.94
C VAL A 5 40.60 19.68 -30.36
N LEU A 6 41.24 18.60 -29.86
CA LEU A 6 40.51 17.39 -29.41
C LEU A 6 40.21 17.29 -27.92
N PHE A 7 40.44 18.35 -27.13
CA PHE A 7 40.23 18.28 -25.67
C PHE A 7 39.15 19.21 -25.12
N ARG A 8 38.21 19.68 -25.97
CA ARG A 8 37.13 20.57 -25.54
C ARG A 8 35.71 19.97 -25.65
N SER A 9 35.57 18.70 -26.03
CA SER A 9 34.28 18.05 -26.22
C SER A 9 33.83 17.11 -25.07
N GLY A 10 34.62 16.98 -24.01
CA GLY A 10 34.38 16.02 -22.94
C GLY A 10 33.64 16.56 -21.68
N LYS A 11 33.28 17.86 -21.64
CA LYS A 11 32.74 18.45 -20.43
C LYS A 11 31.30 18.96 -20.54
N ALA A 12 30.62 18.76 -21.67
CA ALA A 12 29.28 19.26 -21.96
C ALA A 12 28.18 18.21 -21.89
N MET A 13 28.47 16.94 -21.55
CA MET A 13 27.47 15.87 -21.55
C MET A 13 27.02 15.39 -20.16
N GLU A 14 27.56 15.94 -19.07
CA GLU A 14 27.23 15.44 -17.71
C GLU A 14 25.95 16.04 -17.09
N ASN A 15 25.34 17.07 -17.71
CA ASN A 15 24.15 17.74 -17.15
C ASN A 15 23.05 17.97 -18.18
N SER A 16 22.66 16.96 -18.96
CA SER A 16 21.54 17.08 -19.90
C SER A 16 20.42 16.10 -19.59
N ILE A 17 19.17 16.59 -19.70
CA ILE A 17 17.94 15.80 -19.56
C ILE A 17 17.33 15.56 -20.95
N LEU A 18 17.02 14.31 -21.28
CA LEU A 18 16.31 13.95 -22.49
C LEU A 18 14.78 14.09 -22.28
N CYS A 19 14.11 14.77 -23.19
CA CYS A 19 12.66 14.89 -23.15
C CYS A 19 11.99 13.55 -23.50
N SER A 20 11.17 13.02 -22.60
CA SER A 20 10.45 11.75 -22.79
C SER A 20 9.44 11.77 -23.95
N LYS A 21 8.99 12.96 -24.40
CA LYS A 21 8.01 13.11 -25.47
C LYS A 21 8.64 13.22 -26.87
N CYS A 22 9.79 13.88 -27.02
CA CYS A 22 10.40 14.15 -28.33
C CYS A 22 11.88 13.77 -28.46
N GLY A 23 12.50 13.23 -27.40
CA GLY A 23 13.89 12.81 -27.38
C GLY A 23 14.93 13.96 -27.43
N ALA A 24 14.51 15.23 -27.36
CA ALA A 24 15.42 16.35 -27.40
C ALA A 24 16.21 16.49 -26.09
N SER A 25 17.52 16.76 -26.19
CA SER A 25 18.39 17.05 -25.04
C SER A 25 18.14 18.49 -24.57
N ASN A 26 17.94 18.68 -23.27
CA ASN A 26 17.73 19.96 -22.60
C ASN A 26 18.72 20.10 -21.44
N GLU A 27 18.96 21.32 -20.98
CA GLU A 27 19.80 21.55 -19.81
C GLU A 27 19.17 20.97 -18.55
N ALA A 28 19.98 20.41 -17.65
CA ALA A 28 19.51 19.93 -16.36
C ALA A 28 18.88 21.07 -15.56
N GLY A 29 17.64 20.87 -15.07
CA GLY A 29 16.87 21.89 -14.36
C GLY A 29 15.91 22.70 -15.23
N SER A 30 15.84 22.46 -16.55
CA SER A 30 14.84 23.11 -17.41
C SER A 30 13.43 22.64 -17.03
N ALA A 31 12.51 23.57 -16.74
CA ALA A 31 11.12 23.26 -16.39
C ALA A 31 10.32 22.71 -17.60
N PHE A 32 10.69 23.11 -18.82
CA PHE A 32 10.00 22.73 -20.05
C PHE A 32 11.01 22.38 -21.15
N CYS A 33 10.62 21.43 -22.02
CA CYS A 33 11.41 21.09 -23.20
C CYS A 33 11.44 22.24 -24.18
N THR A 34 12.65 22.69 -24.59
CA THR A 34 12.86 23.77 -25.52
C THR A 34 12.34 23.46 -26.94
N LYS A 35 12.20 22.15 -27.30
CA LYS A 35 11.77 21.72 -28.62
C LYS A 35 10.26 21.50 -28.74
N CYS A 36 9.59 20.94 -27.70
CA CYS A 36 8.17 20.54 -27.80
C CYS A 36 7.28 21.12 -26.69
N GLY A 37 7.83 21.96 -25.79
CA GLY A 37 7.09 22.58 -24.68
C GLY A 37 6.61 21.59 -23.60
N ASN A 38 6.95 20.29 -23.68
CA ASN A 38 6.57 19.33 -22.66
C ASN A 38 7.26 19.66 -21.34
N SER A 39 6.52 19.61 -20.23
CA SER A 39 7.10 19.82 -18.90
C SER A 39 8.20 18.78 -18.63
N LEU A 40 9.38 19.26 -18.32
CA LEU A 40 10.54 18.49 -17.87
C LEU A 40 10.72 18.59 -16.36
N ALA A 41 9.90 19.44 -15.71
CA ALA A 41 9.84 19.50 -14.28
C ALA A 41 9.45 18.11 -13.77
N LYS A 42 10.44 17.34 -13.35
CA LYS A 42 10.21 16.21 -12.45
C LYS A 42 9.43 16.82 -11.28
N THR A 43 8.26 16.29 -11.05
CA THR A 43 7.54 16.52 -9.81
C THR A 43 8.54 16.14 -8.70
N GLU A 44 9.10 17.14 -8.03
CA GLU A 44 10.12 16.98 -6.97
C GLU A 44 9.59 16.27 -5.71
N VAL A 45 8.49 15.52 -5.84
CA VAL A 45 7.82 14.84 -4.73
C VAL A 45 8.32 13.41 -4.52
N VAL A 46 9.15 12.85 -5.41
CA VAL A 46 9.41 11.41 -5.44
C VAL A 46 10.84 10.97 -5.10
N ASP A 47 11.81 11.90 -4.99
CA ASP A 47 13.23 11.50 -4.94
C ASP A 47 13.77 11.07 -3.56
N HIS A 48 12.96 10.93 -2.52
CA HIS A 48 13.48 10.65 -1.17
C HIS A 48 13.08 9.32 -0.51
N ILE A 49 12.25 8.48 -1.14
CA ILE A 49 11.98 7.13 -0.59
C ILE A 49 13.03 6.10 -1.01
N SER A 50 13.99 6.42 -1.86
CA SER A 50 14.70 5.45 -2.66
C SER A 50 16.14 5.11 -2.26
N ASN A 51 16.53 5.29 -1.03
CA ASN A 51 17.80 4.72 -0.56
C ASN A 51 17.59 3.46 0.30
N ASN A 52 16.47 2.78 0.16
CA ASN A 52 16.33 1.42 0.64
C ASN A 52 16.91 0.49 -0.43
N GLU A 53 18.02 -0.15 -0.14
CA GLU A 53 18.71 -1.11 -1.02
C GLU A 53 17.84 -2.27 -1.53
N SER A 54 16.58 -2.37 -1.05
CA SER A 54 15.70 -3.51 -1.30
C SER A 54 14.71 -3.34 -2.46
N TYR A 55 14.34 -2.13 -2.88
CA TYR A 55 13.37 -1.91 -3.98
C TYR A 55 13.48 -0.51 -4.61
N THR A 56 13.07 -0.41 -5.89
CA THR A 56 13.00 0.84 -6.64
C THR A 56 11.62 1.50 -6.51
N GLN A 57 11.52 2.79 -6.88
CA GLN A 57 10.24 3.52 -6.91
C GLN A 57 9.22 2.88 -7.88
N ASP A 58 9.69 2.41 -9.02
CA ASP A 58 8.83 1.74 -10.01
C ASP A 58 8.28 0.41 -9.44
N GLU A 59 9.11 -0.34 -8.74
CA GLU A 59 8.69 -1.57 -8.06
C GLU A 59 7.68 -1.28 -6.94
N LEU A 60 7.89 -0.21 -6.17
CA LEU A 60 6.95 0.20 -5.13
C LEU A 60 5.60 0.62 -5.73
N SER A 61 5.61 1.38 -6.83
CA SER A 61 4.39 1.77 -7.53
C SER A 61 3.64 0.57 -8.10
N LEU A 62 4.37 -0.40 -8.67
CA LEU A 62 3.83 -1.67 -9.14
C LEU A 62 3.19 -2.47 -7.99
N PHE A 63 3.85 -2.53 -6.83
CA PHE A 63 3.33 -3.21 -5.63
C PHE A 63 2.06 -2.56 -5.10
N LEU A 64 1.98 -1.23 -5.09
CA LEU A 64 0.83 -0.49 -4.56
C LEU A 64 -0.43 -0.63 -5.43
N GLU A 65 -0.29 -0.75 -6.75
CA GLU A 65 -1.37 -0.85 -7.76
C GLU A 65 -2.34 0.34 -7.70
N LYS A 66 -3.06 0.51 -6.57
CA LYS A 66 -4.09 1.55 -6.37
C LYS A 66 -3.71 2.54 -5.28
N ASN A 67 -4.13 3.80 -5.45
CA ASN A 67 -3.89 4.90 -4.51
C ASN A 67 -2.39 5.18 -4.26
N GLN A 68 -1.56 5.05 -5.31
CA GLN A 68 -0.11 5.21 -5.22
C GLN A 68 0.29 6.56 -4.63
N SER A 69 -0.26 7.67 -5.15
CA SER A 69 0.06 9.03 -4.69
C SER A 69 -0.17 9.21 -3.18
N TYR A 70 -1.29 8.72 -2.66
CA TYR A 70 -1.61 8.77 -1.23
C TYR A 70 -0.57 8.02 -0.39
N TYR A 71 -0.25 6.77 -0.76
CA TYR A 71 0.69 5.97 0.02
C TYR A 71 2.12 6.47 -0.10
N LEU A 72 2.56 6.89 -1.28
CA LEU A 72 3.89 7.45 -1.48
C LEU A 72 4.10 8.71 -0.64
N GLU A 73 3.11 9.61 -0.57
CA GLU A 73 3.17 10.79 0.30
C GLU A 73 3.29 10.41 1.78
N LYS A 74 2.46 9.46 2.26
CA LYS A 74 2.48 9.02 3.66
C LYS A 74 3.77 8.29 4.02
N PHE A 75 4.27 7.45 3.13
CA PHE A 75 5.53 6.73 3.33
C PHE A 75 6.72 7.67 3.35
N ASN A 76 6.78 8.65 2.44
CA ASN A 76 7.77 9.72 2.47
C ASN A 76 7.79 10.47 3.79
N LEU A 77 6.60 10.82 4.29
CA LEU A 77 6.47 11.52 5.56
C LEU A 77 7.03 10.66 6.71
N ILE A 78 6.63 9.40 6.78
CA ILE A 78 7.08 8.44 7.82
C ILE A 78 8.61 8.28 7.77
N GLU A 79 9.19 8.12 6.58
CA GLU A 79 10.64 7.92 6.42
C GLU A 79 11.45 9.17 6.71
N LYS A 80 10.96 10.36 6.32
CA LYS A 80 11.66 11.63 6.58
C LYS A 80 11.62 12.04 8.05
N THR A 81 10.48 11.84 8.72
CA THR A 81 10.29 12.30 10.10
C THR A 81 10.66 11.25 11.14
N GLY A 82 10.70 9.96 10.74
CA GLY A 82 10.79 8.83 11.66
C GLY A 82 9.50 8.62 12.49
N ASP A 83 8.49 9.49 12.33
CA ASP A 83 7.23 9.38 13.05
C ASP A 83 6.29 8.40 12.36
N LYS A 84 5.99 7.30 13.03
CA LYS A 84 5.11 6.25 12.53
C LYS A 84 3.62 6.62 12.56
N LYS A 85 3.27 7.79 13.05
CA LYS A 85 1.89 8.26 13.18
C LYS A 85 1.45 8.93 11.88
N ALA A 86 0.72 8.19 11.05
CA ALA A 86 0.14 8.69 9.82
C ALA A 86 -1.30 8.20 9.71
N TRP A 87 -2.27 9.10 9.93
CA TRP A 87 -3.69 8.73 9.99
C TRP A 87 -4.19 8.10 8.69
N ASN A 88 -4.91 6.99 8.83
CA ASN A 88 -5.54 6.26 7.73
C ASN A 88 -7.02 5.97 8.06
N TRP A 89 -7.92 6.67 7.39
CA TRP A 89 -9.36 6.51 7.60
C TRP A 89 -9.88 5.12 7.25
N CYS A 90 -9.34 4.52 6.18
CA CYS A 90 -9.76 3.17 5.78
C CYS A 90 -9.37 2.13 6.84
N SER A 91 -8.15 2.22 7.37
CA SER A 91 -7.70 1.29 8.41
C SER A 91 -8.45 1.50 9.73
N PHE A 92 -8.83 2.74 10.07
CA PHE A 92 -9.66 3.04 11.23
C PHE A 92 -11.08 2.46 11.11
N LEU A 93 -11.79 2.72 9.99
CA LEU A 93 -13.19 2.38 9.82
C LEU A 93 -13.42 0.89 9.52
N ILE A 94 -12.59 0.30 8.69
CA ILE A 94 -12.76 -1.07 8.19
C ILE A 94 -11.54 -1.97 8.43
N GLY A 95 -10.72 -1.62 9.40
CA GLY A 95 -9.49 -2.28 9.87
C GLY A 95 -9.10 -3.61 9.25
N GLY A 96 -9.66 -4.72 9.75
CA GLY A 96 -9.35 -6.05 9.26
C GLY A 96 -9.66 -6.25 7.77
N TYR A 97 -10.76 -5.68 7.28
CA TYR A 97 -11.12 -5.74 5.85
C TYR A 97 -10.12 -4.97 4.98
N TRP A 98 -9.65 -3.82 5.44
CA TRP A 98 -8.61 -3.05 4.75
C TRP A 98 -7.30 -3.83 4.69
N MET A 99 -6.90 -4.51 5.77
CA MET A 99 -5.70 -5.37 5.78
C MET A 99 -5.84 -6.54 4.80
N LEU A 100 -6.99 -7.22 4.76
CA LEU A 100 -7.27 -8.29 3.79
C LEU A 100 -7.24 -7.77 2.35
N TYR A 101 -7.81 -6.58 2.12
CA TYR A 101 -7.79 -5.91 0.83
C TYR A 101 -6.37 -5.63 0.35
N ARG A 102 -5.46 -5.23 1.27
CA ARG A 102 -4.03 -4.97 1.00
C ARG A 102 -3.14 -6.21 1.08
N LYS A 103 -3.73 -7.40 1.11
CA LYS A 103 -3.03 -8.70 1.19
C LYS A 103 -2.15 -8.87 2.45
N MET A 104 -2.39 -8.09 3.50
CA MET A 104 -1.74 -8.18 4.80
C MET A 104 -2.39 -9.29 5.66
N TYR A 105 -2.41 -10.52 5.17
CA TYR A 105 -3.23 -11.61 5.74
C TYR A 105 -2.88 -11.94 7.19
N VAL A 106 -1.60 -12.01 7.53
CA VAL A 106 -1.15 -12.35 8.89
C VAL A 106 -1.61 -11.28 9.87
N GLN A 107 -1.40 -10.00 9.54
CA GLN A 107 -1.80 -8.88 10.38
C GLN A 107 -3.33 -8.81 10.51
N ALA A 108 -4.06 -9.09 9.42
CA ALA A 108 -5.52 -9.15 9.43
C ALA A 108 -6.05 -10.24 10.37
N ILE A 109 -5.48 -11.45 10.32
CA ILE A 109 -5.87 -12.56 11.19
C ILE A 109 -5.62 -12.20 12.66
N ILE A 110 -4.43 -11.67 12.98
CA ILE A 110 -4.10 -11.24 14.35
C ILE A 110 -5.10 -10.19 14.85
N TYR A 111 -5.40 -9.18 14.02
CA TYR A 111 -6.35 -8.13 14.36
C TYR A 111 -7.77 -8.66 14.60
N ILE A 112 -8.26 -9.57 13.74
CA ILE A 112 -9.59 -10.19 13.85
C ILE A 112 -9.66 -11.03 15.13
N ILE A 113 -8.66 -11.87 15.40
CA ILE A 113 -8.60 -12.69 16.62
C ILE A 113 -8.58 -11.80 17.86
N ALA A 114 -7.78 -10.73 17.86
CA ALA A 114 -7.74 -9.77 18.96
C ALA A 114 -9.12 -9.17 19.23
N ASN A 115 -9.85 -8.72 18.20
CA ASN A 115 -11.19 -8.19 18.35
C ASN A 115 -12.19 -9.24 18.85
N LEU A 116 -12.09 -10.51 18.41
CA LEU A 116 -12.94 -11.58 18.92
C LEU A 116 -12.70 -11.83 20.42
N ILE A 117 -11.45 -11.87 20.85
CA ILE A 117 -11.11 -12.01 22.28
C ILE A 117 -11.63 -10.83 23.11
N LEU A 118 -11.42 -9.60 22.61
CA LEU A 118 -11.91 -8.40 23.27
C LEU A 118 -13.46 -8.38 23.36
N GLY A 119 -14.15 -8.87 22.34
CA GLY A 119 -15.59 -8.99 22.31
C GLY A 119 -16.17 -9.93 23.40
N CYS A 120 -15.36 -10.88 23.90
CA CYS A 120 -15.74 -11.77 24.99
C CYS A 120 -15.65 -11.12 26.39
N ILE A 121 -15.03 -9.93 26.50
CA ILE A 121 -14.85 -9.22 27.77
C ILE A 121 -16.06 -8.29 28.01
N PRO A 122 -16.93 -8.58 28.99
CA PRO A 122 -18.07 -7.72 29.27
C PRO A 122 -17.62 -6.33 29.77
N PHE A 123 -18.43 -5.30 29.51
CA PHE A 123 -18.27 -3.91 29.93
C PHE A 123 -17.05 -3.16 29.33
N ILE A 124 -15.87 -3.75 29.27
CA ILE A 124 -14.63 -3.07 28.84
C ILE A 124 -14.26 -3.43 27.39
N GLY A 125 -14.70 -4.58 26.90
CA GLY A 125 -14.27 -5.11 25.60
C GLY A 125 -14.54 -4.19 24.41
N TRP A 126 -15.70 -3.50 24.40
CA TRP A 126 -16.02 -2.53 23.35
C TRP A 126 -15.06 -1.32 23.34
N ALA A 127 -14.69 -0.82 24.53
CA ALA A 127 -13.78 0.32 24.65
C ALA A 127 -12.36 -0.07 24.18
N LEU A 128 -11.91 -1.27 24.51
CA LEU A 128 -10.62 -1.81 24.05
C LEU A 128 -10.62 -2.05 22.55
N SER A 129 -11.72 -2.58 21.97
CA SER A 129 -11.87 -2.73 20.52
C SER A 129 -11.82 -1.39 19.80
N LEU A 130 -12.48 -0.36 20.36
CA LEU A 130 -12.41 0.99 19.82
C LEU A 130 -10.99 1.56 19.89
N ALA A 131 -10.28 1.37 21.00
CA ALA A 131 -8.89 1.78 21.14
C ALA A 131 -7.98 1.08 20.10
N LEU A 132 -8.24 -0.20 19.83
CA LEU A 132 -7.53 -0.97 18.81
C LEU A 132 -7.82 -0.44 17.40
N CYS A 133 -9.05 -0.04 17.10
CA CYS A 133 -9.42 0.62 15.84
C CYS A 133 -8.70 1.97 15.68
N VAL A 134 -8.67 2.80 16.73
CA VAL A 134 -7.95 4.09 16.73
C VAL A 134 -6.44 3.87 16.53
N GLY A 135 -5.86 2.90 17.24
CA GLY A 135 -4.46 2.51 17.07
C GLY A 135 -4.15 2.12 15.63
N LEU A 136 -5.02 1.32 15.03
CA LEU A 136 -4.88 0.93 13.62
C LEU A 136 -5.04 2.14 12.69
N GLY A 137 -5.92 3.08 12.99
CA GLY A 137 -6.05 4.34 12.26
C GLY A 137 -4.77 5.17 12.26
N ILE A 138 -4.08 5.22 13.40
CA ILE A 138 -2.82 5.99 13.57
C ILE A 138 -1.64 5.27 12.90
N PHE A 139 -1.50 3.97 13.10
CA PHE A 139 -0.33 3.19 12.69
C PHE A 139 -0.54 2.37 11.41
N GLY A 140 -1.72 2.39 10.80
CA GLY A 140 -2.05 1.54 9.65
C GLY A 140 -1.13 1.75 8.45
N ASN A 141 -0.79 3.00 8.11
CA ASN A 141 0.13 3.30 7.01
C ASN A 141 1.54 2.79 7.31
N SER A 142 2.00 2.90 8.56
CA SER A 142 3.31 2.41 8.99
C SER A 142 3.36 0.88 8.96
N LEU A 143 2.32 0.20 9.45
CA LEU A 143 2.21 -1.26 9.36
C LEU A 143 2.22 -1.76 7.91
N TYR A 144 1.58 -1.00 7.01
CA TYR A 144 1.59 -1.35 5.59
C TYR A 144 2.98 -1.15 4.97
N LEU A 145 3.68 -0.06 5.30
CA LEU A 145 5.06 0.16 4.87
C LEU A 145 6.00 -0.94 5.37
N ASP A 146 5.89 -1.33 6.66
CA ASP A 146 6.70 -2.42 7.23
C ASP A 146 6.39 -3.76 6.55
N HIS A 147 5.11 -4.03 6.21
CA HIS A 147 4.72 -5.21 5.44
C HIS A 147 5.33 -5.22 4.03
N ILE A 148 5.33 -4.07 3.35
CA ILE A 148 5.96 -3.91 2.03
C ILE A 148 7.45 -4.19 2.12
N LYS A 149 8.16 -3.54 3.05
CA LYS A 149 9.60 -3.74 3.25
C LYS A 149 9.95 -5.20 3.51
N LYS A 150 9.20 -5.86 4.39
CA LYS A 150 9.37 -7.29 4.66
C LYS A 150 9.15 -8.14 3.40
N THR A 151 8.12 -7.83 2.62
CA THR A 151 7.82 -8.57 1.38
C THR A 151 8.92 -8.40 0.35
N PHE A 152 9.48 -7.21 0.18
CA PHE A 152 10.62 -6.98 -0.71
C PHE A 152 11.89 -7.71 -0.24
N THR A 153 12.14 -7.75 1.06
CA THR A 153 13.25 -8.55 1.63
C THR A 153 13.05 -10.04 1.34
N GLU A 154 11.82 -10.56 1.44
CA GLU A 154 11.51 -11.96 1.11
C GLU A 154 11.64 -12.27 -0.39
N ILE A 155 11.33 -11.31 -1.29
CA ILE A 155 11.53 -11.45 -2.74
C ILE A 155 13.04 -11.50 -3.05
N GLY A 156 13.86 -10.78 -2.27
CA GLY A 156 15.30 -10.82 -2.35
C GLY A 156 15.85 -10.45 -3.73
N CYS A 157 16.95 -11.09 -4.12
CA CYS A 157 17.65 -10.87 -5.38
C CYS A 157 17.16 -11.80 -6.51
N ALA A 158 15.86 -11.99 -6.67
CA ALA A 158 15.31 -12.76 -7.79
C ALA A 158 15.63 -12.08 -9.13
N ASP A 159 15.76 -12.87 -10.21
CA ASP A 159 15.91 -12.33 -11.56
C ASP A 159 14.79 -11.34 -11.90
N SER A 160 15.08 -10.34 -12.72
CA SER A 160 14.17 -9.22 -13.03
C SER A 160 12.76 -9.66 -13.46
N ASN A 161 12.65 -10.70 -14.31
CA ASN A 161 11.37 -11.23 -14.76
C ASN A 161 10.62 -11.97 -13.63
N MET A 162 11.31 -12.75 -12.81
CA MET A 162 10.76 -13.44 -11.66
C MET A 162 10.35 -12.43 -10.57
N ARG A 163 11.17 -11.40 -10.36
CA ARG A 163 10.95 -10.34 -9.37
C ARG A 163 9.67 -9.56 -9.66
N SER A 164 9.46 -9.09 -10.90
CA SER A 164 8.24 -8.39 -11.30
C SER A 164 6.99 -9.25 -11.13
N THR A 165 7.07 -10.53 -11.47
CA THR A 165 5.98 -11.50 -11.29
C THR A 165 5.64 -11.70 -9.81
N LEU A 166 6.65 -11.81 -8.93
CA LEU A 166 6.45 -11.93 -7.49
C LEU A 166 5.86 -10.66 -6.88
N ILE A 167 6.31 -9.48 -7.32
CA ILE A 167 5.76 -8.18 -6.90
C ILE A 167 4.28 -8.11 -7.24
N ASN A 168 3.87 -8.42 -8.46
CA ASN A 168 2.47 -8.44 -8.89
C ASN A 168 1.64 -9.46 -8.10
N LYS A 169 2.18 -10.64 -7.80
CA LYS A 169 1.48 -11.67 -7.05
C LYS A 169 1.29 -11.31 -5.57
N LYS A 170 2.33 -10.80 -4.90
CA LYS A 170 2.29 -10.46 -3.48
C LYS A 170 1.70 -9.08 -3.22
N GLY A 171 1.93 -8.12 -4.12
CA GLY A 171 1.38 -6.76 -4.07
C GLY A 171 -0.04 -6.66 -4.59
N GLY A 172 -0.46 -5.42 -4.81
CA GLY A 172 -1.79 -5.09 -5.33
C GLY A 172 -2.91 -5.22 -4.31
N THR A 173 -4.11 -5.48 -4.81
CA THR A 173 -5.34 -5.51 -4.01
C THR A 173 -6.11 -6.82 -4.20
N ASN A 174 -6.81 -7.27 -3.15
CA ASN A 174 -7.70 -8.43 -3.21
C ASN A 174 -9.07 -8.07 -2.63
N LEU A 175 -10.08 -7.96 -3.49
CA LEU A 175 -11.46 -7.65 -3.09
C LEU A 175 -12.25 -8.90 -2.67
N VAL A 176 -11.85 -10.08 -3.11
CA VAL A 176 -12.63 -11.31 -2.90
C VAL A 176 -12.71 -11.67 -1.41
N LEU A 177 -11.57 -11.67 -0.72
CA LEU A 177 -11.52 -12.05 0.70
C LEU A 177 -12.32 -11.12 1.63
N PRO A 178 -12.21 -9.78 1.54
CA PRO A 178 -13.05 -8.89 2.34
C PRO A 178 -14.53 -9.08 2.09
N ILE A 179 -14.95 -9.26 0.83
CA ILE A 179 -16.35 -9.48 0.47
C ILE A 179 -16.86 -10.80 1.06
N LEU A 180 -16.11 -11.89 0.90
CA LEU A 180 -16.48 -13.18 1.46
C LEU A 180 -16.61 -13.11 2.99
N LEU A 181 -15.67 -12.47 3.66
CA LEU A 181 -15.70 -12.30 5.12
C LEU A 181 -16.89 -11.46 5.59
N ALA A 182 -17.37 -10.52 4.78
CA ALA A 182 -18.56 -9.72 5.10
C ALA A 182 -19.87 -10.48 4.81
N VAL A 183 -19.96 -11.20 3.70
CA VAL A 183 -21.19 -11.81 3.21
C VAL A 183 -21.51 -13.14 3.91
N ILE A 184 -20.51 -13.97 4.17
CA ILE A 184 -20.70 -15.29 4.77
C ILE A 184 -21.40 -15.22 6.14
N PRO A 185 -21.00 -14.39 7.11
CA PRO A 185 -21.66 -14.26 8.39
C PRO A 185 -23.13 -13.79 8.28
N VAL A 186 -23.41 -12.92 7.31
CA VAL A 186 -24.79 -12.44 7.06
C VAL A 186 -25.66 -13.60 6.57
N ILE A 187 -25.18 -14.39 5.62
CA ILE A 187 -25.91 -15.56 5.12
C ILE A 187 -26.16 -16.58 6.25
N ILE A 188 -25.12 -16.87 7.05
CA ILE A 188 -25.23 -17.79 8.19
C ILE A 188 -26.27 -17.25 9.20
N GLY A 189 -26.24 -15.96 9.49
CA GLY A 189 -27.19 -15.31 10.39
C GLY A 189 -28.65 -15.39 9.90
N ILE A 190 -28.87 -15.19 8.60
CA ILE A 190 -30.20 -15.36 7.98
C ILE A 190 -30.66 -16.80 8.09
N ILE A 191 -29.84 -17.79 7.75
CA ILE A 191 -30.17 -19.21 7.84
C ILE A 191 -30.49 -19.60 9.28
N ALA A 192 -29.66 -19.18 10.24
CA ALA A 192 -29.90 -19.43 11.67
C ALA A 192 -31.21 -18.81 12.16
N SER A 193 -31.53 -17.59 11.74
CA SER A 193 -32.78 -16.90 12.10
C SER A 193 -34.01 -17.63 11.55
N ILE A 194 -33.95 -18.09 10.30
CA ILE A 194 -35.03 -18.89 9.70
C ILE A 194 -35.19 -20.23 10.46
N PHE A 195 -34.10 -20.91 10.77
CA PHE A 195 -34.12 -22.18 11.50
C PHE A 195 -34.75 -22.02 12.89
N ILE A 196 -34.34 -20.99 13.65
CA ILE A 196 -34.90 -20.68 14.98
C ILE A 196 -36.39 -20.36 14.86
N GLY A 197 -36.81 -19.58 13.85
CA GLY A 197 -38.22 -19.23 13.61
C GLY A 197 -39.05 -20.48 13.31
N VAL A 198 -38.59 -21.39 12.48
CA VAL A 198 -39.26 -22.65 12.16
C VAL A 198 -39.38 -23.56 13.39
N MET A 199 -38.30 -23.73 14.16
CA MET A 199 -38.31 -24.53 15.38
C MET A 199 -39.25 -23.95 16.45
N GLY A 200 -39.26 -22.63 16.58
CA GLY A 200 -40.18 -21.92 17.49
C GLY A 200 -41.65 -22.09 17.11
N SER A 201 -41.97 -22.04 15.81
CA SER A 201 -43.34 -22.28 15.33
C SER A 201 -43.78 -23.75 15.54
N MET A 202 -42.90 -24.71 15.30
CA MET A 202 -43.20 -26.12 15.59
C MET A 202 -43.49 -26.37 17.07
N SER A 203 -42.73 -25.73 17.99
CA SER A 203 -42.97 -25.87 19.42
C SER A 203 -44.38 -25.35 19.83
N TYR A 204 -44.89 -24.35 19.11
CA TYR A 204 -46.26 -23.81 19.39
C TYR A 204 -47.39 -24.75 18.96
N TYR A 205 -47.14 -25.68 18.00
CA TYR A 205 -48.14 -26.62 17.54
C TYR A 205 -48.19 -27.91 18.39
N TYR A 206 -47.22 -28.14 19.26
CA TYR A 206 -47.14 -29.34 20.09
C TYR A 206 -47.55 -29.11 21.55
N TYR A 207 -47.91 -27.91 21.91
CA TYR A 207 -48.52 -27.51 23.19
C TYR A 207 -49.96 -27.01 22.96
#